data_f052e0b1c60e687dca068154320ff0bd
#
_entry.id   f052e0b1c60e687dca068154320ff0bd
#
_cell.length_a   1.000
_cell.length_b   1.000
_cell.length_c   1.000
_cell.angle_alpha   90.00
_cell.angle_beta   90.00
_cell.angle_gamma   90.00
#
_symmetry.space_group_name_H-M   'P 1'
#
loop_
_entity.id
_entity.type
_entity.pdbx_description
1 polymer ?
#
loop_
_entity_poly.entity_id
_entity_poly.type
_entity_poly.pdbx_seq_one_letter_code
_entity_poly.pdbx_strand_id
1 'polypeptide(L)'
;MRIAVMGAGGVGGFFGAKLAQGGHDVAFVARGTHLAAMRERGLTVKSALGDIHLPKPAVTNDPAKLGPVDVVLFAVKLWDTESAAEAVRPLVAKGGVIIPFQNGVESIQRIGAVAGAEHVMGGVAYIAATIGEPGVIVHTGTMARLRFGPVLSLQQPIAEALLAACKGAGIEAELTADIRRALWEKFVFLSAFSGLTSVARQPIGVIRADPDLRTTLEAAMREASAVGRAQGVGLADDFVAQQMKFGDSLPAVMRSSMQNDLAAGNRLEAPWLCGAVARMASEAGVPAPVNATLYAVLKPYCAGAVR
;
A
#
# COMPACT_ATOMS: atom_id res chain seq x y z
N MET A 1 -6.17 -17.00 14.04
CA MET A 1 -5.03 -16.97 13.10
C MET A 1 -3.83 -16.35 13.80
N ARG A 2 -2.64 -16.82 13.44
CA ARG A 2 -1.38 -16.22 13.83
C ARG A 2 -0.86 -15.32 12.71
N ILE A 3 -0.67 -14.03 13.01
CA ILE A 3 -0.43 -13.00 12.00
C ILE A 3 0.83 -12.21 12.38
N ALA A 4 1.75 -12.04 11.43
CA ALA A 4 2.84 -11.09 11.56
C ALA A 4 2.54 -9.83 10.75
N VAL A 5 2.76 -8.67 11.32
CA VAL A 5 2.68 -7.38 10.62
C VAL A 5 4.10 -6.91 10.31
N MET A 6 4.54 -7.08 9.08
CA MET A 6 5.85 -6.59 8.64
C MET A 6 5.73 -5.12 8.22
N GLY A 7 6.15 -4.23 9.14
CA GLY A 7 5.98 -2.79 9.01
C GLY A 7 4.76 -2.26 9.76
N ALA A 8 4.91 -1.99 11.05
CA ALA A 8 3.88 -1.42 11.92
C ALA A 8 3.65 0.09 11.71
N GLY A 9 3.75 0.56 10.45
CA GLY A 9 3.40 1.92 10.02
C GLY A 9 1.89 2.13 9.93
N GLY A 10 1.45 3.18 9.21
CA GLY A 10 0.02 3.53 9.09
C GLY A 10 -0.87 2.36 8.71
N VAL A 11 -0.57 1.68 7.60
CA VAL A 11 -1.36 0.54 7.08
C VAL A 11 -1.27 -0.66 8.02
N GLY A 12 -0.05 -1.15 8.26
CA GLY A 12 0.15 -2.35 9.08
C GLY A 12 -0.26 -2.15 10.53
N GLY A 13 0.03 -0.98 11.11
CA GLY A 13 -0.36 -0.66 12.48
C GLY A 13 -1.88 -0.61 12.66
N PHE A 14 -2.60 0.01 11.71
CA PHE A 14 -4.06 0.10 11.76
C PHE A 14 -4.74 -1.27 11.66
N PHE A 15 -4.48 -1.99 10.56
CA PHE A 15 -5.15 -3.28 10.33
C PHE A 15 -4.68 -4.36 11.31
N GLY A 16 -3.39 -4.36 11.67
CA GLY A 16 -2.86 -5.25 12.68
C GLY A 16 -3.49 -5.02 14.06
N ALA A 17 -3.69 -3.75 14.46
CA ALA A 17 -4.36 -3.43 15.72
C ALA A 17 -5.83 -3.88 15.74
N LYS A 18 -6.55 -3.70 14.64
CA LYS A 18 -7.94 -4.21 14.52
C LYS A 18 -8.01 -5.72 14.64
N LEU A 19 -7.11 -6.46 13.97
CA LEU A 19 -7.05 -7.91 14.07
C LEU A 19 -6.68 -8.38 15.48
N ALA A 20 -5.74 -7.71 16.14
CA ALA A 20 -5.39 -8.01 17.53
C ALA A 20 -6.56 -7.76 18.49
N GLN A 21 -7.30 -6.65 18.32
CA GLN A 21 -8.51 -6.36 19.07
C GLN A 21 -9.61 -7.40 18.80
N GLY A 22 -9.67 -7.94 17.58
CA GLY A 22 -10.56 -9.03 17.18
C GLY A 22 -10.18 -10.40 17.73
N GLY A 23 -9.15 -10.50 18.60
CA GLY A 23 -8.76 -11.74 19.29
C GLY A 23 -7.78 -12.61 18.52
N HIS A 24 -7.14 -12.12 17.46
CA HIS A 24 -6.11 -12.86 16.75
C HIS A 24 -4.73 -12.70 17.39
N ASP A 25 -3.87 -13.71 17.23
CA ASP A 25 -2.46 -13.67 17.67
C ASP A 25 -1.65 -12.83 16.68
N VAL A 26 -1.46 -11.53 16.99
CA VAL A 26 -0.81 -10.57 16.11
C VAL A 26 0.52 -10.10 16.70
N ALA A 27 1.59 -10.30 15.95
CA ALA A 27 2.91 -9.77 16.29
C ALA A 27 3.34 -8.70 15.27
N PHE A 28 3.87 -7.59 15.76
CA PHE A 28 4.29 -6.45 14.95
C PHE A 28 5.81 -6.41 14.78
N VAL A 29 6.26 -6.16 13.57
CA VAL A 29 7.67 -5.87 13.28
C VAL A 29 7.80 -4.36 13.05
N ALA A 30 8.54 -3.70 13.96
CA ALA A 30 8.76 -2.26 13.95
C ALA A 30 10.24 -1.92 14.19
N ARG A 31 10.63 -0.68 13.95
CA ARG A 31 12.02 -0.21 14.09
C ARG A 31 12.09 1.13 14.83
N GLY A 32 13.28 1.46 15.33
CA GLY A 32 13.60 2.78 15.89
C GLY A 32 12.69 3.23 17.03
N THR A 33 12.39 4.51 17.05
CA THR A 33 11.58 5.15 18.11
C THR A 33 10.16 4.60 18.18
N HIS A 34 9.58 4.19 17.03
CA HIS A 34 8.24 3.60 17.01
C HIS A 34 8.20 2.25 17.75
N LEU A 35 9.19 1.38 17.51
CA LEU A 35 9.34 0.13 18.27
C LEU A 35 9.51 0.39 19.79
N ALA A 36 10.38 1.32 20.15
CA ALA A 36 10.62 1.65 21.57
C ALA A 36 9.32 2.11 22.24
N ALA A 37 8.58 3.00 21.61
CA ALA A 37 7.31 3.48 22.12
C ALA A 37 6.24 2.38 22.23
N MET A 38 6.14 1.49 21.22
CA MET A 38 5.21 0.35 21.27
C MET A 38 5.52 -0.62 22.42
N ARG A 39 6.80 -0.80 22.77
CA ARG A 39 7.21 -1.63 23.93
C ARG A 39 6.87 -0.97 25.27
N GLU A 40 7.08 0.33 25.36
CA GLU A 40 6.92 1.09 26.58
C GLU A 40 5.46 1.44 26.90
N ARG A 41 4.74 1.94 25.87
CA ARG A 41 3.40 2.53 26.02
C ARG A 41 2.31 1.81 25.23
N GLY A 42 2.64 0.73 24.53
CA GLY A 42 1.71 0.04 23.65
C GLY A 42 1.54 0.71 22.28
N LEU A 43 0.58 0.20 21.52
CA LEU A 43 0.18 0.74 20.22
C LEU A 43 -1.21 1.38 20.33
N THR A 44 -1.30 2.65 20.01
CA THR A 44 -2.57 3.38 19.94
C THR A 44 -2.94 3.67 18.48
N VAL A 45 -4.20 3.47 18.13
CA VAL A 45 -4.78 3.92 16.86
C VAL A 45 -5.82 4.99 17.17
N LYS A 46 -5.64 6.18 16.59
CA LYS A 46 -6.62 7.28 16.61
C LYS A 46 -7.43 7.24 15.33
N SER A 47 -8.75 7.09 15.42
CA SER A 47 -9.60 6.91 14.23
C SER A 47 -11.04 7.32 14.48
N ALA A 48 -11.65 7.97 13.48
CA ALA A 48 -13.10 8.23 13.47
C ALA A 48 -13.95 6.95 13.48
N LEU A 49 -13.35 5.78 13.17
CA LEU A 49 -13.99 4.46 13.27
C LEU A 49 -13.87 3.83 14.66
N GLY A 50 -13.41 4.57 15.65
CA GLY A 50 -13.12 4.13 17.01
C GLY A 50 -11.62 4.01 17.29
N ASP A 51 -11.20 4.55 18.43
CA ASP A 51 -9.83 4.46 18.91
C ASP A 51 -9.54 3.04 19.41
N ILE A 52 -8.29 2.58 19.22
CA ILE A 52 -7.81 1.29 19.73
C ILE A 52 -6.56 1.54 20.58
N HIS A 53 -6.47 0.86 21.71
CA HIS A 53 -5.26 0.81 22.48
C HIS A 53 -4.87 -0.62 22.81
N LEU A 54 -3.69 -1.04 22.37
CA LEU A 54 -3.08 -2.32 22.71
C LEU A 54 -1.96 -2.03 23.71
N PRO A 55 -2.16 -2.30 25.00
CA PRO A 55 -1.20 -1.88 26.04
C PRO A 55 0.10 -2.68 26.01
N LYS A 56 0.07 -3.93 25.55
CA LYS A 56 1.24 -4.82 25.48
C LYS A 56 1.21 -5.63 24.18
N PRO A 57 1.37 -4.99 23.01
CA PRO A 57 1.43 -5.73 21.75
C PRO A 57 2.71 -6.58 21.69
N ALA A 58 2.63 -7.76 21.09
CA ALA A 58 3.82 -8.51 20.75
C ALA A 58 4.56 -7.73 19.65
N VAL A 59 5.75 -7.20 19.96
CA VAL A 59 6.50 -6.35 19.04
C VAL A 59 7.99 -6.67 19.06
N THR A 60 8.59 -6.75 17.87
CA THR A 60 10.01 -7.04 17.66
C THR A 60 10.60 -6.24 16.50
N ASN A 61 11.91 -6.15 16.44
CA ASN A 61 12.65 -5.71 15.25
C ASN A 61 13.25 -6.90 14.46
N ASP A 62 13.09 -8.10 14.98
CA ASP A 62 13.66 -9.32 14.41
C ASP A 62 12.52 -10.32 14.12
N PRO A 63 12.07 -10.43 12.85
CA PRO A 63 11.01 -11.37 12.46
C PRO A 63 11.34 -12.82 12.81
N ALA A 64 12.62 -13.23 12.77
CA ALA A 64 13.01 -14.61 13.01
C ALA A 64 12.58 -15.12 14.40
N LYS A 65 12.35 -14.20 15.37
CA LYS A 65 11.88 -14.55 16.72
C LYS A 65 10.41 -14.93 16.80
N LEU A 66 9.63 -14.67 15.73
CA LEU A 66 8.17 -14.89 15.76
C LEU A 66 7.77 -16.36 15.52
N GLY A 67 8.64 -17.15 14.87
CA GLY A 67 8.30 -18.50 14.40
C GLY A 67 7.24 -18.49 13.28
N PRO A 68 6.73 -19.67 12.88
CA PRO A 68 5.78 -19.77 11.77
C PRO A 68 4.48 -19.00 12.03
N VAL A 69 3.94 -18.38 10.98
CA VAL A 69 2.65 -17.67 11.00
C VAL A 69 1.78 -18.13 9.83
N ASP A 70 0.46 -17.91 9.95
CA ASP A 70 -0.48 -18.17 8.86
C ASP A 70 -0.37 -17.08 7.79
N VAL A 71 -0.28 -15.81 8.22
CA VAL A 71 -0.29 -14.65 7.33
C VAL A 71 0.75 -13.61 7.77
N VAL A 72 1.48 -13.08 6.81
CA VAL A 72 2.26 -11.85 6.97
C VAL A 72 1.52 -10.69 6.26
N LEU A 73 1.00 -9.72 7.03
CA LEU A 73 0.57 -8.44 6.48
C LEU A 73 1.81 -7.61 6.17
N PHE A 74 2.14 -7.48 4.89
CA PHE A 74 3.39 -6.86 4.46
C PHE A 74 3.14 -5.40 4.05
N ALA A 75 3.59 -4.46 4.89
CA ALA A 75 3.27 -3.03 4.78
C ALA A 75 4.50 -2.12 4.96
N VAL A 76 5.67 -2.60 4.60
CA VAL A 76 6.89 -1.77 4.56
C VAL A 76 6.87 -0.84 3.36
N LYS A 77 7.70 0.21 3.38
CA LYS A 77 7.90 1.07 2.22
C LYS A 77 8.55 0.29 1.06
N LEU A 78 8.27 0.67 -0.16
CA LEU A 78 8.63 -0.08 -1.38
C LEU A 78 10.14 -0.31 -1.57
N TRP A 79 10.98 0.54 -1.03
CA TRP A 79 12.45 0.36 -1.06
C TRP A 79 13.00 -0.69 -0.09
N ASP A 80 12.18 -1.16 0.86
CA ASP A 80 12.55 -2.21 1.82
C ASP A 80 11.97 -3.58 1.40
N THR A 81 11.33 -3.70 0.22
CA THR A 81 10.57 -4.90 -0.17
C THR A 81 11.40 -6.17 -0.13
N GLU A 82 12.55 -6.22 -0.80
CA GLU A 82 13.36 -7.43 -0.90
C GLU A 82 13.95 -7.82 0.46
N SER A 83 14.55 -6.86 1.17
CA SER A 83 15.14 -7.13 2.49
C SER A 83 14.11 -7.57 3.52
N ALA A 84 12.91 -6.99 3.47
CA ALA A 84 11.81 -7.39 4.35
C ALA A 84 11.24 -8.77 3.96
N ALA A 85 11.17 -9.10 2.66
CA ALA A 85 10.75 -10.41 2.18
C ALA A 85 11.72 -11.51 2.63
N GLU A 86 13.03 -11.27 2.51
CA GLU A 86 14.06 -12.17 3.06
C GLU A 86 13.85 -12.43 4.55
N ALA A 87 13.62 -11.37 5.31
CA ALA A 87 13.48 -11.46 6.77
C ALA A 87 12.22 -12.23 7.21
N VAL A 88 11.12 -12.19 6.42
CA VAL A 88 9.88 -12.91 6.76
C VAL A 88 9.73 -14.25 6.07
N ARG A 89 10.57 -14.59 5.09
CA ARG A 89 10.54 -15.89 4.40
C ARG A 89 10.46 -17.11 5.35
N PRO A 90 11.25 -17.18 6.44
CA PRO A 90 11.19 -18.30 7.37
C PRO A 90 9.82 -18.45 8.07
N LEU A 91 9.06 -17.37 8.21
CA LEU A 91 7.78 -17.36 8.90
C LEU A 91 6.69 -18.11 8.12
N VAL A 92 6.80 -18.13 6.78
CA VAL A 92 5.79 -18.73 5.88
C VAL A 92 6.19 -20.11 5.36
N ALA A 93 7.38 -20.59 5.67
CA ALA A 93 7.92 -21.86 5.16
C ALA A 93 7.09 -23.12 5.50
N LYS A 94 6.12 -23.02 6.43
CA LYS A 94 5.18 -24.09 6.79
C LYS A 94 3.79 -23.91 6.18
N GLY A 95 3.68 -23.24 5.03
CA GLY A 95 2.43 -23.03 4.30
C GLY A 95 1.71 -21.72 4.60
N GLY A 96 2.35 -20.79 5.33
CA GLY A 96 1.85 -19.42 5.48
C GLY A 96 2.01 -18.60 4.21
N VAL A 97 1.38 -17.41 4.18
CA VAL A 97 1.40 -16.50 3.03
C VAL A 97 1.81 -15.09 3.41
N ILE A 98 2.43 -14.38 2.46
CA ILE A 98 2.78 -12.96 2.53
C ILE A 98 1.78 -12.20 1.66
N ILE A 99 1.13 -11.18 2.21
CA ILE A 99 0.18 -10.34 1.48
C ILE A 99 0.68 -8.90 1.51
N PRO A 100 1.23 -8.37 0.40
CA PRO A 100 1.64 -6.98 0.31
C PRO A 100 0.43 -6.06 0.27
N PHE A 101 0.36 -5.13 1.21
CA PHE A 101 -0.55 -3.98 1.18
C PHE A 101 0.19 -2.69 0.85
N GLN A 102 1.29 -2.82 0.14
CA GLN A 102 2.07 -1.72 -0.40
C GLN A 102 1.37 -1.05 -1.58
N ASN A 103 1.79 0.16 -1.92
CA ASN A 103 1.39 0.80 -3.17
C ASN A 103 2.10 0.16 -4.37
N GLY A 104 1.63 0.45 -5.59
CA GLY A 104 2.23 -0.13 -6.81
C GLY A 104 1.66 -1.49 -7.18
N VAL A 105 2.24 -2.10 -8.21
CA VAL A 105 1.75 -3.35 -8.82
C VAL A 105 2.81 -4.46 -8.88
N GLU A 106 4.03 -4.18 -8.42
CA GLU A 106 5.18 -5.08 -8.59
C GLU A 106 5.48 -5.95 -7.35
N SER A 107 4.84 -5.66 -6.21
CA SER A 107 5.19 -6.30 -4.92
C SER A 107 5.01 -7.82 -4.94
N ILE A 108 3.98 -8.34 -5.63
CA ILE A 108 3.75 -9.79 -5.74
C ILE A 108 4.96 -10.47 -6.40
N GLN A 109 5.41 -9.92 -7.53
CA GLN A 109 6.54 -10.49 -8.27
C GLN A 109 7.84 -10.35 -7.49
N ARG A 110 8.10 -9.17 -6.91
CA ARG A 110 9.32 -8.87 -6.15
C ARG A 110 9.45 -9.75 -4.91
N ILE A 111 8.38 -9.90 -4.16
CA ILE A 111 8.35 -10.77 -2.96
C ILE A 111 8.41 -12.24 -3.38
N GLY A 112 7.70 -12.63 -4.43
CA GLY A 112 7.71 -14.00 -4.95
C GLY A 112 9.08 -14.46 -5.44
N ALA A 113 9.89 -13.57 -6.01
CA ALA A 113 11.28 -13.87 -6.39
C ALA A 113 12.18 -14.19 -5.18
N VAL A 114 11.83 -13.70 -3.99
CA VAL A 114 12.60 -13.90 -2.75
C VAL A 114 12.05 -15.06 -1.92
N ALA A 115 10.74 -15.09 -1.71
CA ALA A 115 10.08 -16.00 -0.76
C ALA A 115 9.47 -17.24 -1.41
N GLY A 116 9.39 -17.30 -2.74
CA GLY A 116 8.61 -18.29 -3.49
C GLY A 116 7.21 -17.78 -3.83
N ALA A 117 6.78 -17.97 -5.09
CA ALA A 117 5.49 -17.47 -5.57
C ALA A 117 4.30 -18.14 -4.84
N GLU A 118 4.46 -19.36 -4.39
CA GLU A 118 3.48 -20.13 -3.63
C GLU A 118 3.15 -19.51 -2.26
N HIS A 119 4.05 -18.70 -1.74
CA HIS A 119 3.87 -17.99 -0.47
C HIS A 119 3.33 -16.56 -0.63
N VAL A 120 3.03 -16.09 -1.84
CA VAL A 120 2.62 -14.69 -2.04
C VAL A 120 1.21 -14.59 -2.61
N MET A 121 0.34 -13.93 -1.88
CA MET A 121 -0.97 -13.47 -2.37
C MET A 121 -0.89 -12.00 -2.76
N GLY A 122 -1.94 -11.49 -3.40
CA GLY A 122 -2.03 -10.05 -3.65
C GLY A 122 -2.94 -9.34 -2.65
N GLY A 123 -2.65 -8.06 -2.41
CA GLY A 123 -3.45 -7.23 -1.51
C GLY A 123 -3.44 -5.76 -1.88
N VAL A 124 -4.57 -5.11 -1.66
CA VAL A 124 -4.81 -3.67 -1.86
C VAL A 124 -5.40 -3.11 -0.58
N ALA A 125 -4.77 -2.07 -0.02
CA ALA A 125 -5.32 -1.32 1.10
C ALA A 125 -5.86 0.04 0.61
N TYR A 126 -7.06 0.39 1.02
CA TYR A 126 -7.66 1.71 0.82
C TYR A 126 -7.78 2.36 2.20
N ILE A 127 -6.82 3.20 2.54
CA ILE A 127 -6.74 3.84 3.85
C ILE A 127 -5.84 5.07 3.77
N ALA A 128 -6.13 6.09 4.56
CA ALA A 128 -5.25 7.20 4.83
C ALA A 128 -4.81 7.13 6.31
N ALA A 129 -3.67 6.50 6.57
CA ALA A 129 -3.12 6.36 7.91
C ALA A 129 -1.61 6.59 7.93
N THR A 130 -1.14 7.23 9.00
CA THR A 130 0.27 7.56 9.20
C THR A 130 0.67 7.31 10.66
N ILE A 131 1.97 7.28 10.93
CA ILE A 131 2.47 7.42 12.30
C ILE A 131 2.38 8.91 12.63
N GLY A 132 1.52 9.29 13.58
CA GLY A 132 1.43 10.67 14.08
C GLY A 132 2.59 10.98 15.03
N GLU A 133 2.80 10.11 16.02
CA GLU A 133 3.95 10.10 16.91
C GLU A 133 4.37 8.65 17.21
N PRO A 134 5.57 8.39 17.70
CA PRO A 134 6.00 7.03 18.02
C PRO A 134 5.01 6.29 18.94
N GLY A 135 4.53 5.12 18.50
CA GLY A 135 3.50 4.33 19.21
C GLY A 135 2.06 4.71 18.86
N VAL A 136 1.83 5.75 18.03
CA VAL A 136 0.48 6.21 17.67
C VAL A 136 0.27 6.22 16.17
N ILE A 137 -0.74 5.50 15.71
CA ILE A 137 -1.24 5.54 14.32
C ILE A 137 -2.42 6.51 14.28
N VAL A 138 -2.39 7.43 13.32
CA VAL A 138 -3.50 8.36 13.03
C VAL A 138 -4.13 7.96 11.71
N HIS A 139 -5.39 7.56 11.75
CA HIS A 139 -6.24 7.29 10.60
C HIS A 139 -7.10 8.53 10.30
N THR A 140 -7.01 9.04 9.06
CA THR A 140 -7.73 10.22 8.60
C THR A 140 -8.92 9.81 7.73
N GLY A 141 -10.09 10.35 8.03
CA GLY A 141 -11.34 10.01 7.36
C GLY A 141 -11.94 8.69 7.86
N THR A 142 -12.79 8.08 7.03
CA THR A 142 -13.49 6.83 7.39
C THR A 142 -13.19 5.67 6.45
N MET A 143 -12.41 5.89 5.39
CA MET A 143 -12.07 4.84 4.43
C MET A 143 -10.97 3.94 5.01
N ALA A 144 -11.32 2.69 5.33
CA ALA A 144 -10.40 1.68 5.83
C ALA A 144 -10.82 0.30 5.32
N ARG A 145 -10.43 -0.04 4.09
CA ARG A 145 -10.84 -1.29 3.42
C ARG A 145 -9.63 -2.06 2.90
N LEU A 146 -9.70 -3.38 3.00
CA LEU A 146 -8.77 -4.31 2.36
C LEU A 146 -9.47 -5.05 1.22
N ARG A 147 -8.76 -5.23 0.10
CA ARG A 147 -9.13 -6.14 -0.96
C ARG A 147 -7.93 -7.04 -1.23
N PHE A 148 -8.10 -8.34 -1.21
CA PHE A 148 -7.02 -9.28 -1.43
C PHE A 148 -7.52 -10.53 -2.15
N GLY A 149 -6.59 -11.33 -2.66
CA GLY A 149 -6.97 -12.56 -3.35
C GLY A 149 -5.78 -13.47 -3.59
N PRO A 150 -6.05 -14.75 -3.83
CA PRO A 150 -5.04 -15.73 -4.18
C PRO A 150 -4.45 -15.40 -5.57
N VAL A 151 -3.18 -15.72 -5.75
CA VAL A 151 -2.50 -15.78 -7.05
C VAL A 151 -2.54 -17.23 -7.57
N LEU A 152 -2.48 -18.18 -6.66
CA LEU A 152 -2.55 -19.60 -6.93
C LEU A 152 -3.74 -20.22 -6.19
N SER A 153 -4.42 -21.22 -6.79
CA SER A 153 -5.60 -21.86 -6.20
C SER A 153 -5.35 -22.48 -4.83
N LEU A 154 -4.15 -22.96 -4.57
CA LEU A 154 -3.76 -23.54 -3.27
C LEU A 154 -3.87 -22.55 -2.10
N GLN A 155 -3.88 -21.24 -2.38
CA GLN A 155 -3.98 -20.17 -1.37
C GLN A 155 -5.44 -19.85 -0.98
N GLN A 156 -6.44 -20.41 -1.67
CA GLN A 156 -7.85 -20.11 -1.45
C GLN A 156 -8.30 -20.34 0.01
N PRO A 157 -7.96 -21.46 0.68
CA PRO A 157 -8.41 -21.67 2.06
C PRO A 157 -7.90 -20.63 3.05
N ILE A 158 -6.64 -20.21 2.90
CA ILE A 158 -6.07 -19.19 3.79
C ILE A 158 -6.62 -17.79 3.49
N ALA A 159 -6.96 -17.51 2.24
CA ALA A 159 -7.63 -16.28 1.84
C ALA A 159 -9.02 -16.15 2.46
N GLU A 160 -9.80 -17.22 2.45
CA GLU A 160 -11.12 -17.29 3.09
C GLU A 160 -11.04 -17.17 4.60
N ALA A 161 -10.06 -17.83 5.23
CA ALA A 161 -9.82 -17.71 6.66
C ALA A 161 -9.43 -16.27 7.06
N LEU A 162 -8.60 -15.59 6.27
CA LEU A 162 -8.26 -14.20 6.49
C LEU A 162 -9.48 -13.27 6.29
N LEU A 163 -10.32 -13.53 5.29
CA LEU A 163 -11.56 -12.77 5.09
C LEU A 163 -12.47 -12.85 6.32
N ALA A 164 -12.64 -14.07 6.86
CA ALA A 164 -13.42 -14.28 8.08
C ALA A 164 -12.81 -13.55 9.28
N ALA A 165 -11.48 -13.60 9.44
CA ALA A 165 -10.76 -12.89 10.48
C ALA A 165 -10.93 -11.37 10.37
N CYS A 166 -10.81 -10.80 9.17
CA CYS A 166 -11.03 -9.37 8.92
C CYS A 166 -12.45 -8.95 9.27
N LYS A 167 -13.46 -9.69 8.81
CA LYS A 167 -14.88 -9.41 9.10
C LYS A 167 -15.15 -9.50 10.61
N GLY A 168 -14.65 -10.52 11.29
CA GLY A 168 -14.76 -10.67 12.74
C GLY A 168 -14.11 -9.54 13.54
N ALA A 169 -13.06 -8.93 13.00
CA ALA A 169 -12.38 -7.78 13.57
C ALA A 169 -13.00 -6.41 13.14
N GLY A 170 -14.14 -6.40 12.46
CA GLY A 170 -14.79 -5.17 11.98
C GLY A 170 -13.98 -4.44 10.91
N ILE A 171 -13.20 -5.16 10.10
CA ILE A 171 -12.50 -4.63 8.94
C ILE A 171 -13.37 -4.85 7.70
N GLU A 172 -13.67 -3.80 6.96
CA GLU A 172 -14.23 -3.93 5.61
C GLU A 172 -13.22 -4.66 4.72
N ALA A 173 -13.55 -5.88 4.31
CA ALA A 173 -12.66 -6.70 3.52
C ALA A 173 -13.40 -7.44 2.41
N GLU A 174 -12.74 -7.56 1.26
CA GLU A 174 -13.24 -8.24 0.06
C GLU A 174 -12.20 -9.25 -0.42
N LEU A 175 -12.66 -10.47 -0.70
CA LEU A 175 -11.87 -11.48 -1.42
C LEU A 175 -12.18 -11.38 -2.91
N THR A 176 -11.17 -11.10 -3.72
CA THR A 176 -11.33 -10.98 -5.18
C THR A 176 -10.72 -12.16 -5.92
N ALA A 177 -11.38 -12.60 -7.00
CA ALA A 177 -10.86 -13.62 -7.90
C ALA A 177 -9.78 -13.07 -8.85
N ASP A 178 -9.74 -11.73 -9.07
CA ASP A 178 -8.76 -11.07 -9.94
C ASP A 178 -8.04 -9.97 -9.16
N ILE A 179 -7.07 -10.39 -8.36
CA ILE A 179 -6.28 -9.46 -7.57
C ILE A 179 -5.35 -8.60 -8.42
N ARG A 180 -4.92 -9.11 -9.58
CA ARG A 180 -4.09 -8.33 -10.50
C ARG A 180 -4.84 -7.13 -11.04
N ARG A 181 -6.08 -7.32 -11.46
CA ARG A 181 -6.96 -6.23 -11.87
C ARG A 181 -7.20 -5.24 -10.73
N ALA A 182 -7.49 -5.71 -9.53
CA ALA A 182 -7.72 -4.85 -8.37
C ALA A 182 -6.50 -3.95 -8.03
N LEU A 183 -5.29 -4.49 -8.16
CA LEU A 183 -4.05 -3.72 -7.98
C LEU A 183 -3.92 -2.61 -9.03
N TRP A 184 -4.18 -2.92 -10.30
CA TRP A 184 -4.10 -1.95 -11.38
C TRP A 184 -5.21 -0.90 -11.30
N GLU A 185 -6.43 -1.26 -10.89
CA GLU A 185 -7.53 -0.33 -10.65
C GLU A 185 -7.14 0.77 -9.64
N LYS A 186 -6.46 0.39 -8.55
CA LYS A 186 -5.92 1.39 -7.61
C LYS A 186 -4.73 2.14 -8.20
N PHE A 187 -3.82 1.43 -8.86
CA PHE A 187 -2.53 1.95 -9.31
C PHE A 187 -2.68 3.06 -10.35
N VAL A 188 -3.61 2.92 -11.30
CA VAL A 188 -3.86 3.93 -12.36
C VAL A 188 -4.16 5.30 -11.75
N PHE A 189 -5.09 5.35 -10.79
CA PHE A 189 -5.39 6.61 -10.10
C PHE A 189 -4.23 7.06 -9.21
N LEU A 190 -3.71 6.15 -8.39
CA LEU A 190 -2.72 6.49 -7.38
C LEU A 190 -1.42 7.02 -7.97
N SER A 191 -0.90 6.42 -9.06
CA SER A 191 0.34 6.87 -9.71
C SER A 191 0.21 8.29 -10.26
N ALA A 192 -0.90 8.58 -10.97
CA ALA A 192 -1.20 9.90 -11.52
C ALA A 192 -1.44 10.94 -10.42
N PHE A 193 -2.30 10.61 -9.46
CA PHE A 193 -2.62 11.49 -8.32
C PHE A 193 -1.37 11.82 -7.49
N SER A 194 -0.58 10.80 -7.14
CA SER A 194 0.63 11.01 -6.35
C SER A 194 1.70 11.79 -7.12
N GLY A 195 1.90 11.47 -8.40
CA GLY A 195 2.86 12.16 -9.25
C GLY A 195 2.52 13.64 -9.39
N LEU A 196 1.29 13.93 -9.84
CA LEU A 196 0.90 15.31 -10.16
C LEU A 196 0.75 16.19 -8.92
N THR A 197 0.11 15.69 -7.83
CA THR A 197 0.00 16.48 -6.58
C THR A 197 1.36 16.78 -5.96
N SER A 198 2.34 15.87 -6.09
CA SER A 198 3.70 16.10 -5.61
C SER A 198 4.45 17.13 -6.46
N VAL A 199 4.36 17.06 -7.80
CA VAL A 199 5.02 18.01 -8.71
C VAL A 199 4.41 19.41 -8.56
N ALA A 200 3.08 19.51 -8.59
CA ALA A 200 2.36 20.77 -8.42
C ALA A 200 2.41 21.31 -6.99
N ARG A 201 2.74 20.48 -5.98
CA ARG A 201 2.67 20.79 -4.54
C ARG A 201 1.29 21.28 -4.10
N GLN A 202 0.24 20.84 -4.78
CA GLN A 202 -1.14 21.25 -4.56
C GLN A 202 -2.04 20.06 -4.23
N PRO A 203 -3.09 20.26 -3.39
CA PRO A 203 -4.08 19.22 -3.12
C PRO A 203 -4.95 18.95 -4.36
N ILE A 204 -5.70 17.85 -4.34
CA ILE A 204 -6.54 17.41 -5.47
C ILE A 204 -7.58 18.47 -5.90
N GLY A 205 -8.07 19.27 -4.98
CA GLY A 205 -9.03 20.33 -5.28
C GLY A 205 -8.51 21.37 -6.26
N VAL A 206 -7.23 21.76 -6.13
CA VAL A 206 -6.56 22.66 -7.07
C VAL A 206 -6.32 21.95 -8.42
N ILE A 207 -5.84 20.70 -8.38
CA ILE A 207 -5.58 19.91 -9.59
C ILE A 207 -6.83 19.78 -10.46
N ARG A 208 -7.99 19.48 -9.86
CA ARG A 208 -9.23 19.28 -10.61
C ARG A 208 -9.93 20.56 -11.04
N ALA A 209 -9.65 21.69 -10.37
CA ALA A 209 -10.24 22.98 -10.71
C ALA A 209 -9.52 23.71 -11.85
N ASP A 210 -8.23 23.42 -12.05
CA ASP A 210 -7.44 23.97 -13.13
C ASP A 210 -7.54 23.07 -14.37
N PRO A 211 -7.95 23.60 -15.55
CA PRO A 211 -8.16 22.79 -16.76
C PRO A 211 -6.90 22.07 -17.26
N ASP A 212 -5.73 22.71 -17.15
CA ASP A 212 -4.46 22.14 -17.64
C ASP A 212 -3.97 21.02 -16.70
N LEU A 213 -4.08 21.22 -15.38
CA LEU A 213 -3.74 20.20 -14.39
C LEU A 213 -4.72 19.02 -14.46
N ARG A 214 -6.01 19.28 -14.68
CA ARG A 214 -7.03 18.24 -14.83
C ARG A 214 -6.75 17.38 -16.07
N THR A 215 -6.44 18.01 -17.20
CA THR A 215 -6.05 17.32 -18.44
C THR A 215 -4.79 16.49 -18.24
N THR A 216 -3.80 17.03 -17.52
CA THR A 216 -2.55 16.32 -17.19
C THR A 216 -2.82 15.09 -16.29
N LEU A 217 -3.71 15.22 -15.29
CA LEU A 217 -4.11 14.10 -14.43
C LEU A 217 -4.76 12.98 -15.26
N GLU A 218 -5.69 13.34 -16.15
CA GLU A 218 -6.37 12.38 -17.01
C GLU A 218 -5.39 11.70 -17.98
N ALA A 219 -4.47 12.45 -18.58
CA ALA A 219 -3.44 11.92 -19.48
C ALA A 219 -2.53 10.93 -18.76
N ALA A 220 -2.05 11.26 -17.55
CA ALA A 220 -1.24 10.34 -16.74
C ALA A 220 -1.98 9.03 -16.43
N MET A 221 -3.29 9.09 -16.13
CA MET A 221 -4.11 7.89 -15.92
C MET A 221 -4.32 7.09 -17.20
N ARG A 222 -4.51 7.74 -18.36
CA ARG A 222 -4.63 7.07 -19.67
C ARG A 222 -3.37 6.29 -20.00
N GLU A 223 -2.19 6.87 -19.77
CA GLU A 223 -0.91 6.20 -19.96
C GLU A 223 -0.78 4.96 -19.03
N ALA A 224 -1.04 5.12 -17.74
CA ALA A 224 -0.99 4.00 -16.79
C ALA A 224 -2.00 2.90 -17.14
N SER A 225 -3.21 3.27 -17.58
CA SER A 225 -4.23 2.32 -18.05
C SER A 225 -3.80 1.58 -19.32
N ALA A 226 -3.17 2.28 -20.28
CA ALA A 226 -2.64 1.67 -21.51
C ALA A 226 -1.53 0.65 -21.18
N VAL A 227 -0.64 0.98 -20.26
CA VAL A 227 0.39 0.03 -19.77
C VAL A 227 -0.24 -1.20 -19.13
N GLY A 228 -1.25 -1.03 -18.27
CA GLY A 228 -1.97 -2.15 -17.65
C GLY A 228 -2.60 -3.07 -18.70
N ARG A 229 -3.26 -2.50 -19.72
CA ARG A 229 -3.85 -3.28 -20.83
C ARG A 229 -2.79 -3.99 -21.65
N ALA A 230 -1.66 -3.33 -21.96
CA ALA A 230 -0.55 -3.95 -22.68
C ALA A 230 0.05 -5.14 -21.91
N GLN A 231 -0.07 -5.14 -20.56
CA GLN A 231 0.28 -6.26 -19.72
C GLN A 231 -0.85 -7.30 -19.55
N GLY A 232 -1.96 -7.18 -20.31
CA GLY A 232 -3.07 -8.12 -20.28
C GLY A 232 -4.05 -7.95 -19.11
N VAL A 233 -4.07 -6.77 -18.46
CA VAL A 233 -5.06 -6.46 -17.42
C VAL A 233 -6.36 -6.00 -18.03
N GLY A 234 -7.47 -6.65 -17.71
CA GLY A 234 -8.82 -6.35 -18.22
C GLY A 234 -9.42 -5.09 -17.59
N LEU A 235 -8.84 -3.92 -17.87
CA LEU A 235 -9.42 -2.63 -17.47
C LEU A 235 -10.51 -2.23 -18.47
N ALA A 236 -11.68 -1.79 -17.96
CA ALA A 236 -12.80 -1.35 -18.77
C ALA A 236 -12.43 -0.14 -19.66
N ASP A 237 -13.10 0.04 -20.79
CA ASP A 237 -12.78 1.12 -21.71
C ASP A 237 -13.02 2.51 -21.13
N ASP A 238 -14.06 2.65 -20.30
CA ASP A 238 -14.42 3.88 -19.60
C ASP A 238 -13.74 4.03 -18.24
N PHE A 239 -12.78 3.11 -17.90
CA PHE A 239 -12.17 3.06 -16.57
C PHE A 239 -11.53 4.39 -16.15
N VAL A 240 -10.81 5.07 -17.06
CA VAL A 240 -10.20 6.37 -16.74
C VAL A 240 -11.30 7.42 -16.44
N ALA A 241 -12.40 7.43 -17.17
CA ALA A 241 -13.52 8.33 -16.89
C ALA A 241 -14.15 8.05 -15.52
N GLN A 242 -14.23 6.78 -15.09
CA GLN A 242 -14.66 6.40 -13.75
C GLN A 242 -13.68 6.91 -12.69
N GLN A 243 -12.37 6.80 -12.93
CA GLN A 243 -11.34 7.31 -12.00
C GLN A 243 -11.34 8.85 -11.92
N MET A 244 -11.64 9.57 -13.00
CA MET A 244 -11.81 11.01 -12.95
C MET A 244 -13.01 11.40 -12.05
N LYS A 245 -14.16 10.72 -12.19
CA LYS A 245 -15.32 10.92 -11.29
C LYS A 245 -14.97 10.61 -9.83
N PHE A 246 -14.21 9.55 -9.60
CA PHE A 246 -13.72 9.25 -8.25
C PHE A 246 -12.83 10.39 -7.72
N GLY A 247 -11.89 10.89 -8.52
CA GLY A 247 -11.08 12.06 -8.16
C GLY A 247 -11.92 13.30 -7.83
N ASP A 248 -13.03 13.52 -8.55
CA ASP A 248 -13.97 14.62 -8.31
C ASP A 248 -14.71 14.49 -6.97
N SER A 249 -14.92 13.27 -6.48
CA SER A 249 -15.60 13.00 -5.20
C SER A 249 -14.69 13.17 -3.97
N LEU A 250 -13.38 13.24 -4.15
CA LEU A 250 -12.45 13.33 -3.04
C LEU A 250 -12.51 14.71 -2.34
N PRO A 251 -12.24 14.80 -1.02
CA PRO A 251 -12.11 16.09 -0.34
C PRO A 251 -11.10 16.99 -1.02
N ALA A 252 -11.44 18.25 -1.27
CA ALA A 252 -10.59 19.20 -2.01
C ALA A 252 -9.18 19.38 -1.39
N VAL A 253 -9.09 19.25 -0.07
CA VAL A 253 -7.83 19.38 0.69
C VAL A 253 -6.98 18.11 0.68
N MET A 254 -7.47 17.02 0.06
CA MET A 254 -6.75 15.74 0.07
C MET A 254 -5.42 15.85 -0.66
N ARG A 255 -4.38 15.35 -0.01
CA ARG A 255 -3.00 15.22 -0.51
C ARG A 255 -2.63 13.75 -0.61
N SER A 256 -1.75 13.42 -1.55
CA SER A 256 -1.16 12.08 -1.57
C SER A 256 -0.14 11.89 -0.45
N SER A 257 0.08 10.64 -0.02
CA SER A 257 1.15 10.32 0.93
C SER A 257 2.52 10.76 0.40
N MET A 258 2.77 10.59 -0.91
CA MET A 258 4.02 11.00 -1.54
C MET A 258 4.20 12.53 -1.51
N GLN A 259 3.13 13.31 -1.69
CA GLN A 259 3.19 14.77 -1.53
C GLN A 259 3.54 15.18 -0.08
N ASN A 260 2.99 14.47 0.91
CA ASN A 260 3.33 14.71 2.31
C ASN A 260 4.78 14.31 2.61
N ASP A 261 5.26 13.18 2.07
CA ASP A 261 6.65 12.75 2.16
C ASP A 261 7.59 13.79 1.52
N LEU A 262 7.26 14.32 0.34
CA LEU A 262 8.03 15.39 -0.33
C LEU A 262 8.10 16.67 0.52
N ALA A 263 6.96 17.09 1.08
CA ALA A 263 6.90 18.28 1.93
C ALA A 263 7.72 18.13 3.22
N ALA A 264 7.78 16.93 3.76
CA ALA A 264 8.56 16.57 4.95
C ALA A 264 10.04 16.28 4.64
N GLY A 265 10.48 16.30 3.37
CA GLY A 265 11.83 15.92 2.97
C GLY A 265 12.14 14.44 3.12
N ASN A 266 11.12 13.59 3.19
CA ASN A 266 11.25 12.14 3.27
C ASN A 266 11.57 11.52 1.91
N ARG A 267 12.06 10.28 1.93
CA ARG A 267 12.24 9.45 0.74
C ARG A 267 10.90 9.20 0.03
N LEU A 268 10.89 9.25 -1.32
CA LEU A 268 9.68 9.12 -2.14
C LEU A 268 9.53 7.75 -2.79
N GLU A 269 8.29 7.32 -2.94
CA GLU A 269 7.92 6.11 -3.69
C GLU A 269 7.75 6.37 -5.21
N ALA A 270 8.14 7.53 -5.72
CA ALA A 270 8.03 7.90 -7.14
C ALA A 270 8.62 6.86 -8.12
N PRO A 271 9.75 6.17 -7.84
CA PRO A 271 10.28 5.12 -8.71
C PRO A 271 9.32 3.94 -8.94
N TRP A 272 8.44 3.66 -7.98
CA TRP A 272 7.47 2.55 -8.02
C TRP A 272 6.04 3.01 -8.37
N LEU A 273 5.83 4.31 -8.57
CA LEU A 273 4.56 4.91 -9.00
C LEU A 273 4.70 5.44 -10.45
N CYS A 274 4.78 6.74 -10.66
CA CYS A 274 4.95 7.30 -12.02
C CYS A 274 6.22 6.78 -12.72
N GLY A 275 7.30 6.53 -11.98
CA GLY A 275 8.52 5.90 -12.51
C GLY A 275 8.30 4.47 -12.99
N ALA A 276 7.49 3.69 -12.29
CA ALA A 276 7.13 2.34 -12.73
C ALA A 276 6.26 2.37 -13.99
N VAL A 277 5.30 3.32 -14.08
CA VAL A 277 4.52 3.51 -15.32
C VAL A 277 5.45 3.81 -16.49
N ALA A 278 6.36 4.77 -16.35
CA ALA A 278 7.30 5.14 -17.41
C ALA A 278 8.20 3.97 -17.87
N ARG A 279 8.71 3.18 -16.90
CA ARG A 279 9.56 2.02 -17.19
C ARG A 279 8.76 0.91 -17.89
N MET A 280 7.64 0.49 -17.33
CA MET A 280 6.79 -0.56 -17.91
C MET A 280 6.23 -0.15 -19.29
N ALA A 281 5.97 1.14 -19.50
CA ALA A 281 5.57 1.68 -20.79
C ALA A 281 6.67 1.48 -21.83
N SER A 282 7.92 1.82 -21.50
CA SER A 282 9.07 1.61 -22.38
C SER A 282 9.26 0.13 -22.74
N GLU A 283 9.12 -0.76 -21.74
CA GLU A 283 9.22 -2.22 -21.93
C GLU A 283 8.11 -2.76 -22.86
N ALA A 284 6.89 -2.17 -22.79
CA ALA A 284 5.74 -2.59 -23.57
C ALA A 284 5.57 -1.84 -24.91
N GLY A 285 6.46 -0.89 -25.24
CA GLY A 285 6.33 -0.05 -26.42
C GLY A 285 5.12 0.90 -26.38
N VAL A 286 4.67 1.29 -25.20
CA VAL A 286 3.51 2.19 -24.99
C VAL A 286 4.03 3.60 -24.67
N PRO A 287 3.53 4.67 -25.31
CA PRO A 287 3.90 6.03 -24.96
C PRO A 287 3.42 6.41 -23.54
N ALA A 288 4.32 6.98 -22.72
CA ALA A 288 3.97 7.50 -21.39
C ALA A 288 4.76 8.78 -21.04
N PRO A 289 4.68 9.84 -21.89
CA PRO A 289 5.47 11.05 -21.71
C PRO A 289 5.10 11.82 -20.43
N VAL A 290 3.85 11.82 -20.01
CA VAL A 290 3.41 12.53 -18.80
C VAL A 290 4.00 11.87 -17.54
N ASN A 291 3.85 10.54 -17.39
CA ASN A 291 4.44 9.83 -16.24
C ASN A 291 5.96 9.91 -16.24
N ALA A 292 6.61 9.84 -17.41
CA ALA A 292 8.06 10.02 -17.53
C ALA A 292 8.49 11.42 -17.06
N THR A 293 7.76 12.48 -17.45
CA THR A 293 8.03 13.84 -17.01
C THR A 293 7.81 14.01 -15.50
N LEU A 294 6.68 13.53 -14.96
CA LEU A 294 6.41 13.58 -13.52
C LEU A 294 7.52 12.87 -12.73
N TYR A 295 7.96 11.71 -13.20
CA TYR A 295 9.06 11.00 -12.57
C TYR A 295 10.39 11.76 -12.68
N ALA A 296 10.73 12.30 -13.84
CA ALA A 296 11.98 13.04 -14.04
C ALA A 296 12.08 14.25 -13.09
N VAL A 297 10.97 14.99 -12.88
CA VAL A 297 10.91 16.12 -11.96
C VAL A 297 11.04 15.69 -10.49
N LEU A 298 10.47 14.52 -10.11
CA LEU A 298 10.53 14.01 -8.74
C LEU A 298 11.82 13.24 -8.42
N LYS A 299 12.52 12.74 -9.44
CA LYS A 299 13.71 11.88 -9.28
C LYS A 299 14.79 12.48 -8.36
N PRO A 300 15.13 13.78 -8.42
CA PRO A 300 16.12 14.37 -7.53
C PRO A 300 15.76 14.28 -6.03
N TYR A 301 14.47 14.15 -5.72
CA TYR A 301 13.96 14.09 -4.34
C TYR A 301 13.71 12.67 -3.84
N CYS A 302 13.91 11.64 -4.68
CA CYS A 302 13.58 10.25 -4.31
C CYS A 302 14.37 9.71 -3.11
N ALA A 303 15.57 10.23 -2.86
CA ALA A 303 16.39 9.85 -1.71
C ALA A 303 16.07 10.63 -0.42
N GLY A 304 15.10 11.53 -0.46
CA GLY A 304 14.79 12.50 0.60
C GLY A 304 15.33 13.89 0.28
N ALA A 305 15.29 14.79 1.26
CA ALA A 305 15.77 16.17 1.07
C ALA A 305 17.21 16.19 0.54
N VAL A 306 17.41 16.92 -0.54
CA VAL A 306 18.76 17.26 -1.01
C VAL A 306 19.40 18.13 0.06
N ARG A 307 20.39 17.59 0.77
CA ARG A 307 21.19 18.33 1.75
C ARG A 307 22.22 19.18 1.06
#